data_67244d1ceb62502900bfd99d4741399a
#
_entry.id   67244d1ceb62502900bfd99d4741399a
#
_cell.length_a   1.000
_cell.length_b   1.000
_cell.length_c   1.000
_cell.angle_alpha   90.00
_cell.angle_beta   90.00
_cell.angle_gamma   90.00
#
_symmetry.space_group_name_H-M   'P 1'
#
loop_
_entity.id
_entity.type
_entity.pdbx_description
1 polymer ?
#
loop_
_entity_poly.entity_id
_entity_poly.type
_entity_poly.pdbx_seq_one_letter_code
_entity_poly.pdbx_strand_id
1 'polypeptide(L)'
;MTAGTVVETSSIAYKENIRSLDATTDAILSMDPVIYDRKDGSQKNEVGLIAEEVYKIAPELVHLKDGNPEGIKYTKLAVYLLHAIKDLKKDLDMLKKR
;
A
#
# COMPACT_ATOMS: atom_id res chain seq x y z
N MET A 1 -21.63 17.44 4.65
CA MET A 1 -21.18 16.17 5.22
C MET A 1 -19.68 16.18 5.37
N THR A 2 -19.21 15.98 6.55
CA THR A 2 -17.77 15.86 6.77
C THR A 2 -17.31 14.50 6.31
N ALA A 3 -16.15 14.47 5.67
CA ALA A 3 -15.50 13.20 5.35
C ALA A 3 -15.18 12.50 6.68
N GLY A 4 -15.71 11.31 6.86
CA GLY A 4 -15.47 10.55 8.07
C GLY A 4 -14.03 10.02 8.09
N THR A 5 -13.55 9.72 9.28
CA THR A 5 -12.30 8.99 9.45
C THR A 5 -12.53 7.55 9.05
N VAL A 6 -11.60 7.01 8.24
CA VAL A 6 -11.63 5.59 7.88
C VAL A 6 -11.08 4.79 9.07
N VAL A 7 -11.94 3.96 9.66
CA VAL A 7 -11.57 3.11 10.81
C VAL A 7 -11.86 1.67 10.45
N GLU A 8 -10.90 0.82 10.67
CA GLU A 8 -11.05 -0.62 10.42
C GLU A 8 -10.89 -1.40 11.72
N THR A 9 -11.60 -2.52 11.82
CA THR A 9 -11.50 -3.44 12.95
C THR A 9 -10.06 -3.96 13.04
N SER A 10 -9.40 -3.73 14.17
CA SER A 10 -7.98 -4.07 14.30
C SER A 10 -7.57 -4.57 15.69
N SER A 11 -8.54 -4.84 16.57
CA SER A 11 -8.24 -5.35 17.91
C SER A 11 -7.63 -6.75 17.86
N ILE A 12 -6.72 -7.02 18.80
CA ILE A 12 -6.15 -8.36 19.00
C ILE A 12 -7.26 -9.40 19.24
N ALA A 13 -8.43 -8.96 19.75
CA ALA A 13 -9.56 -9.85 20.00
C ALA A 13 -10.07 -10.55 18.74
N TYR A 14 -9.82 -9.99 17.58
CA TYR A 14 -10.27 -10.54 16.29
C TYR A 14 -9.16 -11.21 15.48
N LYS A 15 -7.98 -11.36 16.08
CA LYS A 15 -6.79 -11.83 15.35
C LYS A 15 -6.24 -13.11 15.94
N GLU A 16 -5.81 -14.01 15.08
CA GLU A 16 -5.11 -15.23 15.48
C GLU A 16 -3.99 -15.53 14.49
N ASN A 17 -3.10 -16.43 14.85
CA ASN A 17 -1.98 -16.84 14.00
C ASN A 17 -1.15 -15.66 13.52
N ILE A 18 -0.90 -14.71 14.42
CA ILE A 18 -0.15 -13.48 14.11
C ILE A 18 1.29 -13.84 13.80
N ARG A 19 1.76 -13.36 12.66
CA ARG A 19 3.13 -13.59 12.19
C ARG A 19 3.64 -12.38 11.43
N SER A 20 4.95 -12.29 11.27
CA SER A 20 5.57 -11.15 10.58
C SER A 20 5.10 -11.05 9.14
N LEU A 21 4.97 -9.82 8.64
CA LEU A 21 4.64 -9.58 7.24
C LEU A 21 5.79 -10.06 6.36
N ASP A 22 5.46 -10.92 5.40
CA ASP A 22 6.42 -11.43 4.43
C ASP A 22 6.33 -10.59 3.16
N ALA A 23 7.10 -9.52 3.12
CA ALA A 23 7.11 -8.59 1.99
C ALA A 23 8.52 -8.09 1.75
N THR A 24 8.89 -7.97 0.47
CA THR A 24 10.20 -7.48 0.08
C THR A 24 10.16 -5.95 -0.03
N THR A 25 11.00 -5.28 0.74
CA THR A 25 11.10 -3.83 0.73
C THR A 25 11.40 -3.28 -0.65
N ASP A 26 12.32 -3.89 -1.39
CA ASP A 26 12.64 -3.45 -2.75
C ASP A 26 11.42 -3.53 -3.68
N ALA A 27 10.61 -4.56 -3.56
CA ALA A 27 9.40 -4.69 -4.36
C ALA A 27 8.40 -3.57 -4.03
N ILE A 28 8.20 -3.29 -2.74
CA ILE A 28 7.31 -2.21 -2.30
C ILE A 28 7.79 -0.87 -2.85
N LEU A 29 9.09 -0.62 -2.77
CA LEU A 29 9.68 0.64 -3.21
C LEU A 29 9.78 0.78 -4.73
N SER A 30 9.51 -0.29 -5.48
CA SER A 30 9.46 -0.23 -6.94
C SER A 30 8.14 0.33 -7.46
N MET A 31 7.15 0.52 -6.58
CA MET A 31 5.88 1.15 -6.97
C MET A 31 6.08 2.63 -7.25
N ASP A 32 5.41 3.14 -8.29
CA ASP A 32 5.57 4.52 -8.73
C ASP A 32 4.32 5.35 -8.45
N PRO A 33 4.38 6.29 -7.51
CA PRO A 33 3.29 7.25 -7.32
C PRO A 33 3.16 8.15 -8.54
N VAL A 34 1.94 8.40 -8.95
CA VAL A 34 1.65 9.22 -10.13
C VAL A 34 0.59 10.26 -9.83
N ILE A 35 0.52 11.28 -10.66
CA ILE A 35 -0.56 12.26 -10.67
C ILE A 35 -1.28 12.12 -12.00
N TYR A 36 -2.60 12.14 -11.98
CA TYR A 36 -3.40 11.87 -13.17
C TYR A 36 -4.73 12.61 -13.15
N ASP A 37 -5.36 12.68 -14.30
CA ASP A 37 -6.71 13.20 -14.45
C ASP A 37 -7.65 12.03 -14.77
N ARG A 38 -8.88 12.10 -14.26
CA ARG A 38 -9.88 11.10 -14.62
C ARG A 38 -10.43 11.38 -16.00
N LYS A 39 -10.55 10.35 -16.82
CA LYS A 39 -11.03 10.48 -18.21
C LYS A 39 -12.44 11.05 -18.29
N ASP A 40 -13.28 10.80 -17.28
CA ASP A 40 -14.66 11.28 -17.25
C ASP A 40 -14.77 12.75 -16.83
N GLY A 41 -13.64 13.41 -16.54
CA GLY A 41 -13.61 14.81 -16.13
C GLY A 41 -14.01 15.07 -14.70
N SER A 42 -14.24 14.03 -13.90
CA SER A 42 -14.70 14.18 -12.51
C SER A 42 -13.61 14.72 -11.59
N GLN A 43 -12.35 14.50 -11.91
CA GLN A 43 -11.23 14.86 -11.03
C GLN A 43 -9.98 15.12 -11.86
N LYS A 44 -9.25 16.18 -11.48
CA LYS A 44 -7.94 16.51 -12.06
C LYS A 44 -6.88 16.52 -10.99
N ASN A 45 -5.65 16.23 -11.39
CA ASN A 45 -4.49 16.26 -10.49
C ASN A 45 -4.69 15.34 -9.28
N GLU A 46 -5.27 14.17 -9.52
CA GLU A 46 -5.44 13.17 -8.47
C GLU A 46 -4.13 12.39 -8.31
N VAL A 47 -3.79 12.04 -7.08
CA VAL A 47 -2.55 11.31 -6.78
C VAL A 47 -2.88 9.86 -6.46
N GLY A 48 -2.06 8.94 -6.93
CA GLY A 48 -2.29 7.54 -6.61
C GLY A 48 -1.31 6.62 -7.32
N LEU A 49 -1.65 5.35 -7.31
CA LEU A 49 -0.90 4.30 -7.97
C LEU A 49 -1.77 3.70 -9.08
N ILE A 50 -1.14 3.01 -10.01
CA ILE A 50 -1.84 2.36 -11.12
C ILE A 50 -2.07 0.90 -10.73
N ALA A 51 -3.34 0.46 -10.68
CA ALA A 51 -3.71 -0.86 -10.19
C ALA A 51 -3.03 -1.99 -10.96
N GLU A 52 -2.93 -1.86 -12.29
CA GLU A 52 -2.27 -2.86 -13.13
C GLU A 52 -0.80 -3.04 -12.78
N GLU A 53 -0.11 -1.95 -12.45
CA GLU A 53 1.30 -2.00 -12.08
C GLU A 53 1.49 -2.60 -10.69
N VAL A 54 0.65 -2.21 -9.73
CA VAL A 54 0.69 -2.76 -8.38
C VAL A 54 0.38 -4.25 -8.40
N TYR A 55 -0.53 -4.68 -9.26
CA TYR A 55 -0.90 -6.08 -9.37
C TYR A 55 0.28 -6.98 -9.72
N LYS A 56 1.21 -6.48 -10.54
CA LYS A 56 2.42 -7.23 -10.91
C LYS A 56 3.40 -7.37 -9.76
N ILE A 57 3.35 -6.44 -8.80
CA ILE A 57 4.30 -6.39 -7.67
C ILE A 57 3.71 -7.08 -6.45
N ALA A 58 2.47 -6.75 -6.10
CA ALA A 58 1.79 -7.21 -4.89
C ALA A 58 0.31 -7.39 -5.18
N PRO A 59 -0.08 -8.50 -5.82
CA PRO A 59 -1.47 -8.72 -6.22
C PRO A 59 -2.45 -8.67 -5.04
N GLU A 60 -2.00 -9.00 -3.83
CA GLU A 60 -2.84 -8.96 -2.63
C GLU A 60 -3.30 -7.54 -2.27
N LEU A 61 -2.66 -6.51 -2.82
CA LEU A 61 -3.02 -5.10 -2.58
C LEU A 61 -4.04 -4.58 -3.60
N VAL A 62 -4.47 -5.41 -4.54
CA VAL A 62 -5.33 -4.98 -5.65
C VAL A 62 -6.69 -5.64 -5.57
N HIS A 63 -7.73 -4.82 -5.75
CA HIS A 63 -9.09 -5.30 -5.89
C HIS A 63 -9.37 -5.57 -7.37
N LEU A 64 -9.85 -6.77 -7.66
CA LEU A 64 -10.21 -7.15 -9.03
C LEU A 64 -11.70 -6.98 -9.26
N LYS A 65 -12.07 -6.48 -10.43
CA LYS A 65 -13.45 -6.42 -10.89
C LYS A 65 -13.52 -7.21 -12.19
N ASP A 66 -14.33 -8.25 -12.18
CA ASP A 66 -14.47 -9.16 -13.35
C ASP A 66 -13.10 -9.69 -13.80
N GLY A 67 -12.23 -10.00 -12.83
CA GLY A 67 -10.90 -10.54 -13.10
C GLY A 67 -9.85 -9.52 -13.50
N ASN A 68 -10.21 -8.24 -13.56
CA ASN A 68 -9.28 -7.17 -13.97
C ASN A 68 -8.90 -6.27 -12.80
N PRO A 69 -7.63 -5.84 -12.71
CA PRO A 69 -7.22 -4.89 -11.69
C PRO A 69 -8.03 -3.60 -11.78
N GLU A 70 -8.65 -3.19 -10.68
CA GLU A 70 -9.46 -1.99 -10.66
C GLU A 70 -9.09 -1.04 -9.53
N GLY A 71 -8.95 -1.55 -8.31
CA GLY A 71 -8.73 -0.72 -7.15
C GLY A 71 -7.51 -1.13 -6.36
N ILE A 72 -7.04 -0.23 -5.53
CA ILE A 72 -5.89 -0.47 -4.66
C ILE A 72 -6.37 -0.39 -3.21
N LYS A 73 -5.95 -1.37 -2.43
CA LYS A 73 -6.27 -1.41 -0.99
C LYS A 73 -5.28 -0.53 -0.24
N TYR A 74 -5.49 0.80 -0.34
CA TYR A 74 -4.54 1.77 0.22
C TYR A 74 -4.31 1.62 1.72
N THR A 75 -5.31 1.20 2.48
CA THR A 75 -5.12 0.98 3.92
C THR A 75 -4.17 -0.18 4.18
N LYS A 76 -4.21 -1.21 3.36
CA LYS A 76 -3.25 -2.33 3.46
C LYS A 76 -1.87 -1.89 3.02
N LEU A 77 -1.80 -1.06 1.98
CA LEU A 77 -0.53 -0.50 1.50
C LEU A 77 0.18 0.27 2.60
N ALA A 78 -0.56 0.99 3.45
CA ALA A 78 0.03 1.74 4.55
C ALA A 78 0.84 0.81 5.49
N VAL A 79 0.34 -0.39 5.75
CA VAL A 79 1.03 -1.38 6.58
C VAL A 79 2.33 -1.86 5.90
N TYR A 80 2.26 -2.07 4.59
CA TYR A 80 3.44 -2.45 3.79
C TYR A 80 4.50 -1.36 3.81
N LEU A 81 4.06 -0.10 3.72
CA LEU A 81 4.99 1.04 3.77
C LEU A 81 5.66 1.15 5.14
N LEU A 82 4.93 0.89 6.22
CA LEU A 82 5.52 0.85 7.56
C LEU A 82 6.61 -0.21 7.63
N HIS A 83 6.34 -1.40 7.07
CA HIS A 83 7.34 -2.47 7.01
C HIS A 83 8.59 -2.01 6.26
N ALA A 84 8.42 -1.38 5.10
CA ALA A 84 9.56 -0.90 4.30
C ALA A 84 10.36 0.17 5.02
N ILE A 85 9.69 1.10 5.69
CA ILE A 85 10.35 2.17 6.45
C ILE A 85 11.15 1.59 7.61
N LYS A 86 10.61 0.62 8.33
CA LYS A 86 11.32 -0.01 9.44
C LYS A 86 12.55 -0.77 8.95
N ASP A 87 12.44 -1.42 7.81
CA ASP A 87 13.55 -2.15 7.19
C ASP A 87 14.67 -1.18 6.80
N LEU A 88 14.31 -0.05 6.18
CA LEU A 88 15.27 0.99 5.82
C LEU A 88 15.91 1.63 7.04
N LYS A 89 15.14 1.84 8.11
CA LYS A 89 15.65 2.37 9.36
C LYS A 89 16.70 1.43 9.97
N LYS A 90 16.43 0.14 9.91
CA LYS A 90 17.36 -0.88 10.39
C LYS A 90 18.68 -0.83 9.62
N ASP A 91 18.61 -0.72 8.28
CA ASP A 91 19.78 -0.62 7.44
C ASP A 91 20.58 0.65 7.74
N LEU A 92 19.87 1.78 7.92
CA LEU A 92 20.49 3.05 8.25
C LEU A 92 21.22 2.97 9.60
N ASP A 93 20.60 2.36 10.61
CA ASP A 93 21.21 2.20 11.93
C ASP A 93 22.47 1.33 11.84
N MET A 94 22.46 0.31 11.01
CA MET A 94 23.64 -0.54 10.80
C MET A 94 24.78 0.24 10.16
N LEU A 95 24.49 1.13 9.21
CA LEU A 95 25.49 1.98 8.59
C LEU A 95 26.10 2.96 9.59
N LYS A 96 25.30 3.46 10.54
CA LYS A 96 25.78 4.40 11.58
C LYS A 96 26.74 3.76 12.58
N LYS A 97 26.71 2.43 12.68
CA LYS A 97 27.56 1.69 13.63
C LYS A 97 28.95 1.37 13.09
N ARG A 98 29.19 1.71 11.83
CA ARG A 98 30.49 1.52 11.21
C ARG A 98 31.51 2.56 11.65
#